data_3131cbc7364882f43d942a222a7b8574
#
_entry.id   3131cbc7364882f43d942a222a7b8574
#
_cell.length_a   1.000
_cell.length_b   1.000
_cell.length_c   1.000
_cell.angle_alpha   90.00
_cell.angle_beta   90.00
_cell.angle_gamma   90.00
#
_symmetry.space_group_name_H-M   'P 1'
#
loop_
_entity.id
_entity.type
_entity.pdbx_description
1 polymer ?
#
loop_
_entity_poly.entity_id
_entity_poly.type
_entity_poly.pdbx_seq_one_letter_code
_entity_poly.pdbx_strand_id
1 'polypeptide(L)'
;MDENLLLSLIENNAKMEVVDLAAALNETEENVDKTIKDLEKNKTIYGYHTLINWDKTNHDVCTAVIQVNAKPERDYGYDRIAKKIYNFPEVDTMYLLAGNYEFLLIVKGKTMVEVAKFVNSRLAVIEGIERTATMYVLKQYKNTGKLVEDDNKDAAERLLV
;
A
#
# COMPACT_ATOMS: atom_id res chain seq x y z
N MET A 1 -27.47 -9.77 8.25
CA MET A 1 -26.01 -9.98 8.42
C MET A 1 -25.32 -8.68 8.75
N ASP A 2 -24.34 -8.70 9.63
CA ASP A 2 -23.49 -7.54 9.94
C ASP A 2 -22.34 -7.46 8.93
N GLU A 3 -22.46 -6.55 7.94
CA GLU A 3 -21.44 -6.36 6.89
C GLU A 3 -20.13 -5.80 7.45
N ASN A 4 -20.17 -4.99 8.51
CA ASN A 4 -18.95 -4.45 9.10
C ASN A 4 -18.14 -5.56 9.80
N LEU A 5 -18.83 -6.50 10.46
CA LEU A 5 -18.17 -7.65 11.07
C LEU A 5 -17.58 -8.56 9.98
N LEU A 6 -18.32 -8.82 8.89
CA LEU A 6 -17.82 -9.58 7.75
C LEU A 6 -16.56 -8.95 7.17
N LEU A 7 -16.57 -7.64 6.89
CA LEU A 7 -15.41 -6.91 6.36
C LEU A 7 -14.21 -6.97 7.31
N SER A 8 -14.43 -6.82 8.62
CA SER A 8 -13.37 -6.93 9.62
C SER A 8 -12.73 -8.33 9.67
N LEU A 9 -13.54 -9.39 9.53
CA LEU A 9 -13.03 -10.77 9.49
C LEU A 9 -12.17 -11.00 8.25
N ILE A 10 -12.63 -10.56 7.08
CA ILE A 10 -11.90 -10.67 5.80
C ILE A 10 -10.63 -9.81 5.81
N GLU A 11 -10.68 -8.59 6.34
CA GLU A 11 -9.50 -7.71 6.46
C GLU A 11 -8.39 -8.38 7.29
N ASN A 12 -8.76 -9.06 8.37
CA ASN A 12 -7.80 -9.75 9.23
C ASN A 12 -7.29 -11.07 8.63
N ASN A 13 -8.13 -11.78 7.87
CA ASN A 13 -7.78 -13.03 7.23
C ASN A 13 -8.55 -13.24 5.91
N ALA A 14 -7.99 -12.74 4.81
CA ALA A 14 -8.56 -12.89 3.48
C ALA A 14 -8.66 -14.34 2.95
N LYS A 15 -8.06 -15.31 3.68
CA LYS A 15 -8.15 -16.75 3.38
C LYS A 15 -9.17 -17.49 4.23
N MET A 16 -9.99 -16.78 5.01
CA MET A 16 -11.04 -17.41 5.79
C MET A 16 -12.09 -18.03 4.87
N GLU A 17 -12.38 -19.30 5.06
CA GLU A 17 -13.35 -20.02 4.24
C GLU A 17 -14.77 -19.49 4.49
N VAL A 18 -15.63 -19.56 3.47
CA VAL A 18 -17.02 -19.07 3.56
C VAL A 18 -17.78 -19.77 4.68
N VAL A 19 -17.53 -21.06 4.92
CA VAL A 19 -18.13 -21.82 6.01
C VAL A 19 -17.79 -21.26 7.39
N ASP A 20 -16.53 -20.83 7.59
CA ASP A 20 -16.07 -20.23 8.84
C ASP A 20 -16.65 -18.85 9.07
N LEU A 21 -16.73 -18.05 7.98
CA LEU A 21 -17.39 -16.75 7.98
C LEU A 21 -18.88 -16.88 8.33
N ALA A 22 -19.57 -17.82 7.72
CA ALA A 22 -20.98 -18.09 7.96
C ALA A 22 -21.24 -18.49 9.42
N ALA A 23 -20.39 -19.37 9.97
CA ALA A 23 -20.45 -19.75 11.38
C ALA A 23 -20.20 -18.55 12.32
N ALA A 24 -19.18 -17.72 12.05
CA ALA A 24 -18.86 -16.55 12.84
C ALA A 24 -19.96 -15.48 12.82
N LEU A 25 -20.66 -15.34 11.70
CA LEU A 25 -21.74 -14.37 11.48
C LEU A 25 -23.13 -14.89 11.87
N ASN A 26 -23.25 -16.20 12.20
CA ASN A 26 -24.52 -16.90 12.37
C ASN A 26 -25.46 -16.73 11.16
N GLU A 27 -24.92 -16.94 9.98
CA GLU A 27 -25.58 -16.78 8.67
C GLU A 27 -25.41 -18.06 7.82
N THR A 28 -26.10 -18.11 6.67
CA THR A 28 -25.89 -19.16 5.71
C THR A 28 -24.71 -18.88 4.80
N GLU A 29 -24.00 -19.92 4.34
CA GLU A 29 -22.89 -19.80 3.39
C GLU A 29 -23.32 -19.08 2.10
N GLU A 30 -24.53 -19.37 1.59
CA GLU A 30 -25.10 -18.73 0.40
C GLU A 30 -25.25 -17.22 0.57
N ASN A 31 -25.73 -16.76 1.75
CA ASN A 31 -25.90 -15.35 2.05
C ASN A 31 -24.56 -14.64 2.18
N VAL A 32 -23.57 -15.28 2.82
CA VAL A 32 -22.21 -14.74 2.96
C VAL A 32 -21.53 -14.63 1.60
N ASP A 33 -21.53 -15.70 0.79
CA ASP A 33 -20.92 -15.70 -0.55
C ASP A 33 -21.54 -14.65 -1.47
N LYS A 34 -22.87 -14.54 -1.47
CA LYS A 34 -23.59 -13.50 -2.21
C LYS A 34 -23.16 -12.10 -1.78
N THR A 35 -23.09 -11.85 -0.46
CA THR A 35 -22.73 -10.54 0.06
C THR A 35 -21.29 -10.17 -0.30
N ILE A 36 -20.34 -11.11 -0.21
CA ILE A 36 -18.95 -10.86 -0.64
C ILE A 36 -18.91 -10.46 -2.11
N LYS A 37 -19.60 -11.20 -2.98
CA LYS A 37 -19.69 -10.87 -4.42
C LYS A 37 -20.31 -9.51 -4.70
N ASP A 38 -21.33 -9.12 -3.94
CA ASP A 38 -21.95 -7.80 -4.06
C ASP A 38 -20.99 -6.69 -3.59
N LEU A 39 -20.22 -6.91 -2.50
CA LEU A 39 -19.20 -5.98 -2.00
C LEU A 39 -18.00 -5.84 -2.96
N GLU A 40 -17.61 -6.90 -3.65
CA GLU A 40 -16.60 -6.87 -4.72
C GLU A 40 -17.11 -6.10 -5.95
N LYS A 41 -18.35 -6.36 -6.36
CA LYS A 41 -18.99 -5.72 -7.51
C LYS A 41 -19.15 -4.21 -7.32
N ASN A 42 -19.55 -3.78 -6.14
CA ASN A 42 -19.72 -2.36 -5.82
C ASN A 42 -18.42 -1.66 -5.41
N LYS A 43 -17.27 -2.39 -5.38
CA LYS A 43 -15.94 -1.91 -5.03
C LYS A 43 -15.77 -1.50 -3.56
N THR A 44 -16.60 -1.96 -2.67
CA THR A 44 -16.32 -1.90 -1.22
C THR A 44 -15.12 -2.79 -0.90
N ILE A 45 -15.09 -4.01 -1.45
CA ILE A 45 -13.88 -4.83 -1.53
C ILE A 45 -13.28 -4.61 -2.92
N TYR A 46 -12.14 -3.91 -3.01
CA TYR A 46 -11.47 -3.63 -4.28
C TYR A 46 -10.27 -4.53 -4.56
N GLY A 47 -9.94 -5.44 -3.64
CA GLY A 47 -8.88 -6.43 -3.81
C GLY A 47 -8.50 -7.12 -2.52
N TYR A 48 -7.69 -8.17 -2.68
CA TYR A 48 -7.10 -8.96 -1.61
C TYR A 48 -5.57 -8.88 -1.73
N HIS A 49 -4.89 -8.69 -0.63
CA HIS A 49 -3.44 -8.53 -0.64
C HIS A 49 -2.77 -9.54 0.30
N THR A 50 -1.70 -10.17 -0.18
CA THR A 50 -0.87 -11.06 0.62
C THR A 50 0.34 -10.30 1.15
N LEU A 51 0.55 -10.35 2.46
CA LEU A 51 1.75 -9.82 3.10
C LEU A 51 2.91 -10.81 2.93
N ILE A 52 3.98 -10.38 2.29
CA ILE A 52 5.15 -11.21 1.99
C ILE A 52 6.38 -10.56 2.60
N ASN A 53 7.14 -11.35 3.36
CA ASN A 53 8.48 -10.95 3.78
C ASN A 53 9.47 -11.24 2.64
N TRP A 54 9.74 -10.24 1.82
CA TRP A 54 10.62 -10.33 0.68
C TRP A 54 12.08 -10.56 1.06
N ASP A 55 12.50 -10.16 2.28
CA ASP A 55 13.86 -10.39 2.79
C ASP A 55 14.18 -11.88 2.97
N LYS A 56 13.15 -12.74 3.05
CA LYS A 56 13.27 -14.20 3.09
C LYS A 56 13.25 -14.85 1.69
N THR A 57 13.33 -14.06 0.63
CA THR A 57 13.28 -14.53 -0.76
C THR A 57 14.49 -14.02 -1.54
N ASN A 58 14.68 -14.51 -2.76
CA ASN A 58 15.71 -13.99 -3.68
C ASN A 58 15.19 -12.82 -4.55
N HIS A 59 14.15 -12.14 -4.09
CA HIS A 59 13.54 -11.04 -4.83
C HIS A 59 14.02 -9.70 -4.26
N ASP A 60 14.83 -8.98 -5.05
CA ASP A 60 15.30 -7.65 -4.67
C ASP A 60 14.15 -6.65 -4.78
N VAL A 61 13.79 -6.04 -3.66
CA VAL A 61 12.80 -4.96 -3.58
C VAL A 61 13.39 -3.79 -2.80
N CYS A 62 13.46 -2.66 -3.46
CA CYS A 62 13.76 -1.39 -2.81
C CYS A 62 12.45 -0.59 -2.66
N THR A 63 12.08 -0.30 -1.43
CA THR A 63 10.91 0.52 -1.12
C THR A 63 11.37 1.93 -0.71
N ALA A 64 10.71 2.94 -1.25
CA ALA A 64 10.93 4.32 -0.86
C ALA A 64 9.62 5.01 -0.50
N VAL A 65 9.67 5.88 0.49
CA VAL A 65 8.62 6.84 0.84
C VAL A 65 9.00 8.18 0.20
N ILE A 66 8.12 8.70 -0.64
CA ILE A 66 8.35 9.94 -1.35
C ILE A 66 7.29 10.96 -0.97
N GLN A 67 7.71 12.09 -0.46
CA GLN A 67 6.86 13.25 -0.23
C GLN A 67 6.93 14.17 -1.44
N VAL A 68 5.79 14.68 -1.87
CA VAL A 68 5.66 15.53 -3.06
C VAL A 68 4.91 16.80 -2.71
N ASN A 69 5.53 17.96 -3.00
CA ASN A 69 4.83 19.23 -3.04
C ASN A 69 4.33 19.49 -4.46
N ALA A 70 3.07 19.88 -4.56
CA ALA A 70 2.44 20.18 -5.83
C ALA A 70 1.52 21.39 -5.73
N LYS A 71 1.38 22.13 -6.82
CA LYS A 71 0.40 23.22 -6.94
C LYS A 71 -0.94 22.67 -7.42
N PRO A 72 -2.06 23.05 -6.76
CA PRO A 72 -3.37 22.70 -7.26
C PRO A 72 -3.68 23.42 -8.57
N GLU A 73 -4.31 22.73 -9.49
CA GLU A 73 -4.85 23.34 -10.70
C GLU A 73 -6.19 24.04 -10.38
N ARG A 74 -6.44 25.20 -11.00
CA ARG A 74 -7.57 26.09 -10.65
C ARG A 74 -8.94 25.41 -10.68
N ASP A 75 -9.18 24.50 -11.66
CA ASP A 75 -10.48 23.88 -11.87
C ASP A 75 -10.52 22.41 -11.43
N TYR A 76 -9.35 21.79 -11.19
CA TYR A 76 -9.21 20.36 -10.94
C TYR A 76 -8.54 20.00 -9.60
N GLY A 77 -8.11 21.01 -8.84
CA GLY A 77 -7.39 20.79 -7.60
C GLY A 77 -6.14 19.95 -7.83
N TYR A 78 -6.02 18.85 -7.12
CA TYR A 78 -4.89 17.92 -7.23
C TYR A 78 -5.16 16.69 -8.11
N ASP A 79 -6.41 16.47 -8.56
CA ASP A 79 -6.82 15.21 -9.19
C ASP A 79 -6.08 14.89 -10.49
N ARG A 80 -5.78 15.91 -11.31
CA ARG A 80 -5.04 15.71 -12.57
C ARG A 80 -3.59 15.31 -12.33
N ILE A 81 -2.94 15.94 -11.35
CA ILE A 81 -1.57 15.58 -10.95
C ILE A 81 -1.58 14.18 -10.34
N ALA A 82 -2.50 13.90 -9.44
CA ALA A 82 -2.67 12.58 -8.83
C ALA A 82 -2.83 11.50 -9.90
N LYS A 83 -3.68 11.74 -10.91
CA LYS A 83 -3.88 10.79 -12.01
C LYS A 83 -2.61 10.50 -12.81
N LYS A 84 -1.77 11.50 -13.03
CA LYS A 84 -0.48 11.31 -13.69
C LYS A 84 0.47 10.45 -12.85
N ILE A 85 0.43 10.63 -11.52
CA ILE A 85 1.32 9.93 -10.59
C ILE A 85 0.89 8.48 -10.37
N TYR A 86 -0.37 8.22 -10.00
CA TYR A 86 -0.81 6.85 -9.65
C TYR A 86 -0.87 5.88 -10.83
N ASN A 87 -0.78 6.38 -12.07
CA ASN A 87 -0.68 5.52 -13.25
C ASN A 87 0.75 4.96 -13.47
N PHE A 88 1.74 5.40 -12.72
CA PHE A 88 3.07 4.81 -12.81
C PHE A 88 3.09 3.45 -12.10
N PRO A 89 3.60 2.39 -12.75
CA PRO A 89 3.65 1.07 -12.15
C PRO A 89 4.59 0.99 -10.93
N GLU A 90 5.52 1.92 -10.79
CA GLU A 90 6.41 2.02 -9.63
C GLU A 90 5.69 2.53 -8.37
N VAL A 91 4.56 3.22 -8.54
CA VAL A 91 3.76 3.76 -7.43
C VAL A 91 2.84 2.66 -6.91
N ASP A 92 3.17 2.12 -5.74
CA ASP A 92 2.39 1.09 -5.06
C ASP A 92 1.21 1.68 -4.28
N THR A 93 1.44 2.78 -3.58
CA THR A 93 0.44 3.46 -2.75
C THR A 93 0.59 4.97 -2.85
N MET A 94 -0.51 5.70 -2.83
CA MET A 94 -0.53 7.15 -2.89
C MET A 94 -1.61 7.72 -1.99
N TYR A 95 -1.25 8.76 -1.22
CA TYR A 95 -2.15 9.52 -0.35
C TYR A 95 -2.09 10.99 -0.69
N LEU A 96 -3.25 11.68 -0.63
CA LEU A 96 -3.32 13.13 -0.50
C LEU A 96 -3.31 13.45 1.00
N LEU A 97 -2.44 14.36 1.42
CA LEU A 97 -2.24 14.71 2.81
C LEU A 97 -2.74 16.12 3.13
N ALA A 98 -3.14 16.32 4.37
CA ALA A 98 -3.28 17.63 4.97
C ALA A 98 -2.01 17.92 5.80
N GLY A 99 -1.03 18.65 5.24
CA GLY A 99 0.25 18.88 5.92
C GLY A 99 1.21 19.70 5.06
N ASN A 100 2.52 19.53 5.32
CA ASN A 100 3.59 20.26 4.63
C ASN A 100 3.85 19.76 3.20
N TYR A 101 3.32 18.62 2.85
CA TYR A 101 3.39 17.99 1.54
C TYR A 101 1.99 17.58 1.12
N GLU A 102 1.68 17.72 -0.15
CA GLU A 102 0.37 17.35 -0.67
C GLU A 102 0.23 15.86 -0.87
N PHE A 103 1.30 15.18 -1.34
CA PHE A 103 1.24 13.74 -1.56
C PHE A 103 2.32 12.97 -0.80
N LEU A 104 1.96 11.78 -0.35
CA LEU A 104 2.86 10.73 0.09
C LEU A 104 2.72 9.54 -0.84
N LEU A 105 3.84 9.08 -1.38
CA LEU A 105 3.91 7.91 -2.24
C LEU A 105 4.71 6.80 -1.57
N ILE A 106 4.25 5.57 -1.71
CA ILE A 106 5.09 4.38 -1.53
C ILE A 106 5.48 3.90 -2.92
N VAL A 107 6.76 3.90 -3.20
CA VAL A 107 7.32 3.53 -4.51
C VAL A 107 8.19 2.30 -4.36
N LYS A 108 8.06 1.37 -5.29
CA LYS A 108 8.83 0.12 -5.33
C LYS A 108 9.69 0.07 -6.60
N GLY A 109 10.90 -0.41 -6.45
CA GLY A 109 11.84 -0.70 -7.54
C GLY A 109 12.76 -1.84 -7.12
N LYS A 110 13.64 -2.31 -8.02
CA LYS A 110 14.62 -3.34 -7.68
C LYS A 110 15.79 -2.78 -6.86
N THR A 111 16.19 -1.54 -7.16
CA THR A 111 17.34 -0.89 -6.53
C THR A 111 17.04 0.57 -6.19
N MET A 112 17.83 1.14 -5.28
CA MET A 112 17.77 2.58 -4.97
C MET A 112 18.02 3.45 -6.22
N VAL A 113 18.90 2.98 -7.13
CA VAL A 113 19.21 3.69 -8.39
C VAL A 113 18.00 3.74 -9.31
N GLU A 114 17.24 2.65 -9.42
CA GLU A 114 16.00 2.64 -10.22
C GLU A 114 14.97 3.60 -9.65
N VAL A 115 14.76 3.58 -8.33
CA VAL A 115 13.85 4.53 -7.66
C VAL A 115 14.30 5.98 -7.88
N ALA A 116 15.59 6.28 -7.71
CA ALA A 116 16.12 7.62 -7.96
C ALA A 116 15.94 8.06 -9.42
N LYS A 117 16.15 7.14 -10.37
CA LYS A 117 15.92 7.40 -11.80
C LYS A 117 14.44 7.68 -12.10
N PHE A 118 13.53 6.90 -11.53
CA PHE A 118 12.09 7.15 -11.63
C PHE A 118 11.73 8.56 -11.12
N VAL A 119 12.19 8.92 -9.92
CA VAL A 119 11.92 10.22 -9.32
C VAL A 119 12.41 11.35 -10.22
N ASN A 120 13.68 11.30 -10.65
CA ASN A 120 14.31 12.40 -11.40
C ASN A 120 13.78 12.51 -12.83
N SER A 121 13.49 11.39 -13.50
CA SER A 121 13.17 11.38 -14.92
C SER A 121 11.67 11.36 -15.22
N ARG A 122 10.83 10.98 -14.28
CA ARG A 122 9.39 10.80 -14.52
C ARG A 122 8.51 11.53 -13.50
N LEU A 123 8.83 11.45 -12.20
CA LEU A 123 8.01 12.07 -11.17
C LEU A 123 8.23 13.58 -11.07
N ALA A 124 9.47 14.01 -10.85
CA ALA A 124 9.81 15.42 -10.61
C ALA A 124 9.60 16.32 -11.86
N VAL A 125 9.48 15.74 -13.04
CA VAL A 125 9.24 16.51 -14.30
C VAL A 125 7.76 16.70 -14.62
N ILE A 126 6.85 16.17 -13.80
CA ILE A 126 5.42 16.38 -13.97
C ILE A 126 5.10 17.85 -13.69
N GLU A 127 4.44 18.50 -14.63
CA GLU A 127 3.97 19.86 -14.47
C GLU A 127 3.06 19.99 -13.24
N GLY A 128 3.35 20.99 -12.39
CA GLY A 128 2.67 21.21 -11.12
C GLY A 128 3.36 20.60 -9.92
N ILE A 129 4.35 19.71 -10.11
CA ILE A 129 5.21 19.26 -9.02
C ILE A 129 6.32 20.29 -8.79
N GLU A 130 6.47 20.74 -7.53
CA GLU A 130 7.45 21.75 -7.16
C GLU A 130 8.69 21.13 -6.50
N ARG A 131 8.48 20.12 -5.66
CA ARG A 131 9.55 19.49 -4.89
C ARG A 131 9.20 18.06 -4.52
N THR A 132 10.23 17.23 -4.46
CA THR A 132 10.13 15.85 -3.96
C THR A 132 11.17 15.63 -2.88
N ALA A 133 10.84 14.81 -1.88
CA ALA A 133 11.78 14.32 -0.88
C ALA A 133 11.66 12.78 -0.80
N THR A 134 12.75 12.08 -1.08
CA THR A 134 12.80 10.61 -1.13
C THR A 134 13.50 10.08 0.10
N MET A 135 12.84 9.15 0.79
CA MET A 135 13.37 8.40 1.93
C MET A 135 13.34 6.92 1.60
N TYR A 136 14.48 6.24 1.66
CA TYR A 136 14.53 4.80 1.44
C TYR A 136 14.18 4.05 2.71
N VAL A 137 13.33 3.04 2.59
CA VAL A 137 12.99 2.14 3.70
C VAL A 137 14.15 1.17 3.89
N LEU A 138 14.81 1.24 5.03
CA LEU A 138 15.94 0.36 5.36
C LEU A 138 15.45 -0.96 5.96
N LYS A 139 14.39 -0.92 6.77
CA LYS A 139 13.79 -2.09 7.41
C LYS A 139 12.32 -1.83 7.72
N GLN A 140 11.50 -2.85 7.49
CA GLN A 140 10.08 -2.84 7.86
C GLN A 140 9.89 -3.72 9.10
N TYR A 141 9.45 -3.11 10.20
CA TYR A 141 9.20 -3.83 11.46
C TYR A 141 7.77 -4.35 11.58
N LYS A 142 6.82 -3.66 10.95
CA LYS A 142 5.40 -4.00 10.99
C LYS A 142 4.74 -3.65 9.66
N ASN A 143 3.86 -4.50 9.18
CA ASN A 143 3.09 -4.27 7.97
C ASN A 143 1.62 -4.63 8.21
N THR A 144 0.72 -3.68 8.01
CA THR A 144 -0.75 -3.87 8.14
C THR A 144 -1.12 -4.65 9.42
N GLY A 145 -0.59 -4.21 10.57
CA GLY A 145 -0.85 -4.84 11.87
C GLY A 145 -0.04 -6.11 12.17
N LYS A 146 0.64 -6.72 11.20
CA LYS A 146 1.46 -7.93 11.39
C LYS A 146 2.92 -7.55 11.62
N LEU A 147 3.57 -8.19 12.59
CA LEU A 147 5.00 -8.03 12.82
C LEU A 147 5.79 -8.73 11.72
N VAL A 148 6.82 -8.06 11.21
CA VAL A 148 7.83 -8.68 10.35
C VAL A 148 8.92 -9.20 11.26
N GLU A 149 8.81 -10.48 11.68
CA GLU A 149 9.79 -11.12 12.55
C GLU A 149 11.04 -11.49 11.75
N ASP A 150 12.20 -11.02 12.22
CA ASP A 150 13.51 -11.56 11.84
C ASP A 150 13.85 -12.68 12.83
N ASP A 151 13.97 -13.91 12.34
CA ASP A 151 14.50 -15.03 13.11
C ASP A 151 16.00 -14.85 13.44
N ASN A 152 16.65 -13.82 12.88
CA ASN A 152 18.05 -13.46 13.11
C ASN A 152 18.18 -12.40 14.21
N LYS A 153 18.26 -12.85 15.45
CA LYS A 153 18.64 -11.99 16.59
C LYS A 153 20.02 -11.33 16.41
N ASP A 154 20.87 -11.88 15.55
CA ASP A 154 22.24 -11.40 15.31
C ASP A 154 22.31 -10.16 14.38
N ALA A 155 21.28 -9.84 13.62
CA ALA A 155 21.27 -8.70 12.72
C ALA A 155 21.07 -7.36 13.46
N ALA A 156 20.41 -7.38 14.60
CA ALA A 156 20.18 -6.18 15.42
C ALA A 156 21.48 -5.67 16.09
N GLU A 157 22.45 -6.54 16.40
CA GLU A 157 23.74 -6.17 16.99
C GLU A 157 24.70 -5.54 15.97
N ARG A 158 24.56 -5.82 14.67
CA ARG A 158 25.46 -5.28 13.63
C ARG A 158 25.17 -3.83 13.23
N LEU A 159 24.03 -3.28 13.62
CA LEU A 159 23.64 -1.88 13.34
C LEU A 159 24.03 -0.91 14.45
N LEU A 160 24.66 -1.38 15.54
CA LEU A 160 25.08 -0.60 16.70
C LEU A 160 26.61 -0.42 16.80
N VAL A 161 27.33 -0.74 15.72
CA VAL A 161 28.79 -0.56 15.66
C VAL A 161 29.15 0.49 14.61
#